data_a82285ae06140a8cbb02824f654674e1
#
_entry.id   a82285ae06140a8cbb02824f654674e1
#
_cell.length_a   1.000
_cell.length_b   1.000
_cell.length_c   1.000
_cell.angle_alpha   90.00
_cell.angle_beta   90.00
_cell.angle_gamma   90.00
#
_symmetry.space_group_name_H-M   'P 1'
#
loop_
_entity.id
_entity.type
_entity.pdbx_description
1 polymer ?
#
loop_
_entity_poly.entity_id
_entity_poly.type
_entity_poly.pdbx_seq_one_letter_code
_entity_poly.pdbx_strand_id
1 'polypeptide(L)'
;VPVECFYARFGAFGNFQWMRALTEEWGGDLSNLITQRGLNYERGQRTERRLALKENELSKALGAAVISDVALIGLDLYMQEGPAIGLLFEARNNFLLSQSINQQRQEAQRAAPGAKLEDVEIRGGKASLLSTPDQTVRSFYVVSGSYHLVTTSRYLAERFLAAPGEKTTLGDSDGFRYARSVMPV
;
A
#
# COMPACT_ATOMS: atom_id res chain seq x y z
N VAL A 1 -7.38 -5.48 7.59
CA VAL A 1 -7.55 -4.04 7.24
C VAL A 1 -8.34 -3.39 8.37
N PRO A 2 -7.87 -2.25 8.93
CA PRO A 2 -8.61 -1.49 9.93
C PRO A 2 -10.00 -1.06 9.44
N VAL A 3 -10.98 -1.01 10.34
CA VAL A 3 -12.40 -0.77 9.99
C VAL A 3 -12.65 0.61 9.39
N GLU A 4 -11.83 1.59 9.74
CA GLU A 4 -11.92 2.98 9.26
C GLU A 4 -11.35 3.20 7.86
N CYS A 5 -10.73 2.18 7.27
CA CYS A 5 -10.11 2.31 5.96
C CYS A 5 -11.10 2.10 4.82
N PHE A 6 -10.94 2.88 3.76
CA PHE A 6 -11.42 2.40 2.47
C PHE A 6 -10.59 1.19 2.02
N TYR A 7 -11.20 0.32 1.24
CA TYR A 7 -10.61 -0.93 0.82
C TYR A 7 -10.99 -1.25 -0.61
N ALA A 8 -10.00 -1.26 -1.50
CA ALA A 8 -10.18 -1.67 -2.90
C ALA A 8 -9.30 -2.90 -3.17
N ARG A 9 -9.94 -4.06 -3.30
CA ARG A 9 -9.28 -5.35 -3.53
C ARG A 9 -9.16 -5.65 -5.01
N PHE A 10 -8.01 -6.11 -5.45
CA PHE A 10 -7.77 -6.52 -6.83
C PHE A 10 -7.88 -8.06 -7.02
N GLY A 11 -7.82 -8.83 -5.95
CA GLY A 11 -7.91 -10.29 -5.95
C GLY A 11 -6.61 -10.98 -6.33
N ALA A 12 -5.97 -10.57 -7.44
CA ALA A 12 -4.71 -11.13 -7.89
C ALA A 12 -3.74 -10.04 -8.31
N PHE A 13 -2.44 -10.32 -8.23
CA PHE A 13 -1.42 -9.37 -8.67
C PHE A 13 -1.56 -8.97 -10.14
N GLY A 14 -1.95 -9.90 -11.01
CA GLY A 14 -2.23 -9.62 -12.43
C GLY A 14 -3.37 -8.62 -12.65
N ASN A 15 -4.42 -8.65 -11.83
CA ASN A 15 -5.51 -7.69 -11.90
C ASN A 15 -5.06 -6.29 -11.49
N PHE A 16 -4.19 -6.19 -10.47
CA PHE A 16 -3.58 -4.93 -10.08
C PHE A 16 -2.73 -4.35 -11.21
N GLN A 17 -1.89 -5.17 -11.87
CA GLN A 17 -1.09 -4.76 -13.02
C GLN A 17 -1.96 -4.29 -14.19
N TRP A 18 -3.03 -5.04 -14.49
CA TRP A 18 -3.97 -4.67 -15.54
C TRP A 18 -4.66 -3.33 -15.26
N MET A 19 -5.15 -3.11 -14.03
CA MET A 19 -5.75 -1.85 -13.63
C MET A 19 -4.75 -0.70 -13.76
N ARG A 20 -3.51 -0.93 -13.37
CA ARG A 20 -2.44 0.05 -13.48
C ARG A 20 -2.16 0.42 -14.94
N ALA A 21 -1.96 -0.57 -15.81
CA ALA A 21 -1.75 -0.36 -17.24
C ALA A 21 -2.92 0.41 -17.88
N LEU A 22 -4.16 0.05 -17.50
CA LEU A 22 -5.35 0.75 -17.96
C LEU A 22 -5.35 2.24 -17.53
N THR A 23 -4.97 2.53 -16.28
CA THR A 23 -4.92 3.92 -15.79
C THR A 23 -3.78 4.71 -16.43
N GLU A 24 -2.65 4.10 -16.74
CA GLU A 24 -1.54 4.73 -17.48
C GLU A 24 -1.92 5.04 -18.93
N GLU A 25 -2.58 4.10 -19.62
CA GLU A 25 -2.97 4.25 -21.03
C GLU A 25 -4.09 5.29 -21.22
N TRP A 26 -5.07 5.31 -20.33
CA TRP A 26 -6.26 6.17 -20.44
C TRP A 26 -6.13 7.48 -19.64
N GLY A 27 -4.95 7.77 -19.08
CA GLY A 27 -4.70 9.01 -18.34
C GLY A 27 -5.49 9.14 -17.04
N GLY A 28 -6.02 8.04 -16.53
CA GLY A 28 -6.73 7.96 -15.27
C GLY A 28 -5.77 7.76 -14.11
N ASP A 29 -5.75 8.69 -13.16
CA ASP A 29 -5.19 8.45 -11.84
C ASP A 29 -6.28 7.83 -10.97
N LEU A 30 -5.96 6.76 -10.21
CA LEU A 30 -6.88 6.16 -9.23
C LEU A 30 -7.46 7.21 -8.27
N SER A 31 -6.69 8.27 -7.98
CA SER A 31 -7.17 9.40 -7.20
C SER A 31 -8.23 10.23 -7.93
N ASN A 32 -8.21 10.28 -9.26
CA ASN A 32 -9.24 10.98 -10.04
C ASN A 32 -10.54 10.19 -10.09
N LEU A 33 -10.47 8.87 -10.08
CA LEU A 33 -11.65 8.00 -10.01
C LEU A 33 -12.40 8.17 -8.68
N ILE A 34 -11.66 8.45 -7.61
CA ILE A 34 -12.21 8.63 -6.26
C ILE A 34 -12.61 10.10 -6.01
N THR A 35 -11.89 11.08 -6.57
CA THR A 35 -12.08 12.50 -6.21
C THR A 35 -12.85 13.32 -7.23
N GLN A 36 -13.20 12.77 -8.41
CA GLN A 36 -13.88 13.48 -9.52
C GLN A 36 -13.24 14.81 -9.94
N ARG A 37 -11.97 15.02 -9.65
CA ARG A 37 -11.23 16.24 -10.00
C ARG A 37 -10.26 15.96 -11.12
N GLY A 38 -10.28 16.84 -12.11
CA GLY A 38 -9.59 16.76 -13.40
C GLY A 38 -8.13 16.30 -13.37
N LEU A 39 -7.71 15.77 -14.50
CA LEU A 39 -6.42 15.16 -14.85
C LEU A 39 -5.21 15.89 -14.24
N ASN A 40 -4.52 15.24 -13.32
CA ASN A 40 -3.23 15.69 -12.83
C ASN A 40 -2.24 14.51 -12.84
N TYR A 41 -1.53 14.38 -13.96
CA TYR A 41 -0.56 13.31 -14.24
C TYR A 41 0.56 13.17 -13.18
N GLU A 42 0.82 14.20 -12.39
CA GLU A 42 1.89 14.16 -11.39
C GLU A 42 1.52 13.43 -10.09
N ARG A 43 0.23 13.23 -9.80
CA ARG A 43 -0.21 12.63 -8.51
C ARG A 43 0.09 11.15 -8.40
N GLY A 44 -0.12 10.39 -9.46
CA GLY A 44 0.20 8.95 -9.47
C GLY A 44 1.70 8.72 -9.27
N GLN A 45 2.54 9.45 -9.99
CA GLN A 45 3.99 9.41 -9.84
C GLN A 45 4.46 9.88 -8.46
N ARG A 46 3.79 10.86 -7.85
CA ARG A 46 4.06 11.30 -6.48
C ARG A 46 3.74 10.21 -5.45
N THR A 47 2.63 9.50 -5.63
CA THR A 47 2.24 8.41 -4.73
C THR A 47 3.21 7.24 -4.83
N GLU A 48 3.62 6.85 -6.03
CA GLU A 48 4.64 5.81 -6.24
C GLU A 48 6.00 6.20 -5.63
N ARG A 49 6.43 7.45 -5.84
CA ARG A 49 7.65 7.97 -5.21
C ARG A 49 7.55 7.95 -3.69
N ARG A 50 6.40 8.35 -3.12
CA ARG A 50 6.18 8.36 -1.68
C ARG A 50 6.19 6.96 -1.09
N LEU A 51 5.60 5.99 -1.76
CA LEU A 51 5.59 4.58 -1.34
C LEU A 51 6.94 3.90 -1.56
N ALA A 52 7.83 4.49 -2.39
CA ALA A 52 9.11 3.92 -2.78
C ALA A 52 8.99 2.51 -3.39
N LEU A 53 7.90 2.26 -4.11
CA LEU A 53 7.65 1.04 -4.85
C LEU A 53 7.68 1.36 -6.33
N LYS A 54 8.71 0.87 -7.03
CA LYS A 54 8.78 0.88 -8.49
C LYS A 54 8.60 -0.53 -9.00
N GLU A 55 7.73 -0.69 -9.96
CA GLU A 55 7.62 -1.96 -10.66
C GLU A 55 8.80 -2.10 -11.61
N ASN A 56 9.62 -3.14 -11.40
CA ASN A 56 10.65 -3.56 -12.34
C ASN A 56 10.18 -4.84 -13.05
N GLU A 57 10.82 -5.19 -14.17
CA GLU A 57 10.51 -6.39 -14.95
C GLU A 57 10.56 -7.67 -14.09
N LEU A 58 11.45 -7.71 -13.10
CA LEU A 58 11.60 -8.84 -12.19
C LEU A 58 10.39 -8.96 -11.23
N SER A 59 9.89 -7.84 -10.72
CA SER A 59 8.69 -7.84 -9.89
C SER A 59 7.43 -8.18 -10.68
N LYS A 60 7.39 -7.83 -11.97
CA LYS A 60 6.33 -8.27 -12.89
C LYS A 60 6.32 -9.79 -13.06
N ALA A 61 7.47 -10.36 -13.30
CA ALA A 61 7.60 -11.80 -13.57
C ALA A 61 7.37 -12.67 -12.32
N LEU A 62 7.87 -12.24 -11.16
CA LEU A 62 7.78 -13.01 -9.91
C LEU A 62 6.53 -12.68 -9.09
N GLY A 63 5.91 -11.53 -9.31
CA GLY A 63 4.81 -11.04 -8.48
C GLY A 63 3.67 -12.04 -8.35
N ALA A 64 3.22 -12.64 -9.44
CA ALA A 64 2.13 -13.62 -9.43
C ALA A 64 2.48 -14.92 -8.68
N ALA A 65 3.75 -15.30 -8.63
CA ALA A 65 4.20 -16.49 -7.89
C ALA A 65 4.34 -16.22 -6.39
N VAL A 66 4.59 -14.97 -6.00
CA VAL A 66 4.95 -14.56 -4.63
C VAL A 66 3.77 -13.90 -3.91
N ILE A 67 2.89 -13.23 -4.67
CA ILE A 67 1.73 -12.47 -4.16
C ILE A 67 0.45 -13.20 -4.53
N SER A 68 -0.39 -13.48 -3.53
CA SER A 68 -1.73 -14.07 -3.75
C SER A 68 -2.79 -13.00 -4.02
N ASP A 69 -2.70 -11.87 -3.32
CA ASP A 69 -3.68 -10.81 -3.40
C ASP A 69 -3.05 -9.43 -3.19
N VAL A 70 -3.66 -8.41 -3.78
CA VAL A 70 -3.28 -7.01 -3.61
C VAL A 70 -4.52 -6.20 -3.31
N ALA A 71 -4.38 -5.26 -2.38
CA ALA A 71 -5.42 -4.28 -2.10
C ALA A 71 -4.81 -2.88 -1.91
N LEU A 72 -5.55 -1.88 -2.35
CA LEU A 72 -5.33 -0.49 -1.99
C LEU A 72 -6.17 -0.19 -0.75
N ILE A 73 -5.52 0.34 0.28
CA ILE A 73 -6.19 0.76 1.51
C ILE A 73 -5.80 2.20 1.83
N GLY A 74 -6.64 2.89 2.57
CA GLY A 74 -6.29 4.22 3.03
C GLY A 74 -7.35 4.80 3.95
N LEU A 75 -7.01 5.96 4.49
CA LEU A 75 -7.91 6.79 5.29
C LEU A 75 -8.47 7.90 4.42
N ASP A 76 -9.32 8.75 5.01
CA ASP A 76 -9.92 9.88 4.33
C ASP A 76 -8.86 10.71 3.57
N LEU A 77 -9.15 10.97 2.31
CA LEU A 77 -8.28 11.71 1.39
C LEU A 77 -8.11 13.19 1.78
N TYR A 78 -8.90 13.68 2.71
CA TYR A 78 -8.91 15.08 3.17
C TYR A 78 -8.12 15.33 4.46
N MET A 79 -7.36 14.34 4.97
CA MET A 79 -6.54 14.55 6.16
C MET A 79 -5.44 15.60 5.92
N GLN A 80 -5.15 16.41 6.93
CA GLN A 80 -4.19 17.52 6.87
C GLN A 80 -2.76 17.10 6.48
N GLU A 81 -2.37 15.85 6.76
CA GLU A 81 -1.05 15.29 6.41
C GLU A 81 -0.95 14.78 4.97
N GLY A 82 -1.99 14.95 4.15
CA GLY A 82 -2.10 14.36 2.83
C GLY A 82 -2.71 12.95 2.85
N PRO A 83 -2.97 12.34 1.70
CA PRO A 83 -3.66 11.07 1.64
C PRO A 83 -2.84 9.97 2.32
N ALA A 84 -3.40 9.39 3.37
CA ALA A 84 -2.89 8.18 4.00
C ALA A 84 -3.28 6.98 3.14
N ILE A 85 -2.37 6.56 2.27
CA ILE A 85 -2.57 5.47 1.32
C ILE A 85 -1.58 4.35 1.60
N GLY A 86 -1.99 3.11 1.38
CA GLY A 86 -1.13 1.94 1.48
C GLY A 86 -1.50 0.87 0.47
N LEU A 87 -0.47 0.17 0.00
CA LEU A 87 -0.62 -1.08 -0.74
C LEU A 87 -0.45 -2.25 0.22
N LEU A 88 -1.47 -3.06 0.30
CA LEU A 88 -1.52 -4.27 1.11
C LEU A 88 -1.36 -5.48 0.18
N PHE A 89 -0.36 -6.29 0.47
CA PHE A 89 -0.08 -7.53 -0.26
C PHE A 89 -0.33 -8.72 0.66
N GLU A 90 -1.00 -9.73 0.16
CA GLU A 90 -1.03 -11.04 0.78
C GLU A 90 0.02 -11.93 0.12
N ALA A 91 0.98 -12.41 0.90
CA ALA A 91 2.08 -13.20 0.39
C ALA A 91 1.72 -14.68 0.27
N ARG A 92 2.10 -15.29 -0.85
CA ARG A 92 2.26 -16.76 -0.98
C ARG A 92 3.59 -17.21 -0.38
N ASN A 93 4.60 -16.33 -0.47
CA ASN A 93 5.91 -16.55 0.11
C ASN A 93 6.40 -15.26 0.78
N ASN A 94 6.30 -15.23 2.12
CA ASN A 94 6.69 -14.07 2.93
C ASN A 94 8.16 -13.67 2.75
N PHE A 95 9.05 -14.66 2.67
CA PHE A 95 10.49 -14.38 2.56
C PHE A 95 10.83 -13.69 1.24
N LEU A 96 10.35 -14.24 0.12
CA LEU A 96 10.61 -13.67 -1.20
C LEU A 96 9.95 -12.30 -1.37
N LEU A 97 8.73 -12.12 -0.83
CA LEU A 97 8.07 -10.82 -0.88
C LEU A 97 8.81 -9.77 -0.04
N SER A 98 9.20 -10.11 1.18
CA SER A 98 9.99 -9.21 2.03
C SER A 98 11.32 -8.82 1.37
N GLN A 99 12.01 -9.78 0.78
CA GLN A 99 13.26 -9.53 0.07
C GLN A 99 13.05 -8.58 -1.10
N SER A 100 12.02 -8.80 -1.92
CA SER A 100 11.69 -7.94 -3.07
C SER A 100 11.35 -6.51 -2.63
N ILE A 101 10.49 -6.34 -1.62
CA ILE A 101 10.14 -5.02 -1.10
C ILE A 101 11.37 -4.30 -0.52
N ASN A 102 12.18 -5.00 0.27
CA ASN A 102 13.39 -4.40 0.85
C ASN A 102 14.41 -4.00 -0.21
N GLN A 103 14.59 -4.79 -1.27
CA GLN A 103 15.45 -4.43 -2.39
C GLN A 103 14.97 -3.14 -3.08
N GLN A 104 13.67 -3.05 -3.40
CA GLN A 104 13.11 -1.84 -4.02
C GLN A 104 13.28 -0.61 -3.13
N ARG A 105 13.10 -0.76 -1.82
CA ARG A 105 13.31 0.32 -0.85
C ARG A 105 14.77 0.77 -0.76
N GLN A 106 15.72 -0.17 -0.83
CA GLN A 106 17.16 0.16 -0.90
C GLN A 106 17.53 0.87 -2.21
N GLU A 107 16.94 0.45 -3.33
CA GLU A 107 17.12 1.14 -4.62
C GLU A 107 16.55 2.56 -4.56
N ALA A 108 15.36 2.74 -4.00
CA ALA A 108 14.75 4.04 -3.80
C ALA A 108 15.59 4.94 -2.85
N GLN A 109 16.17 4.36 -1.79
CA GLN A 109 17.09 5.07 -0.89
C GLN A 109 18.32 5.59 -1.64
N ARG A 110 18.93 4.75 -2.50
CA ARG A 110 20.11 5.16 -3.28
C ARG A 110 19.78 6.22 -4.33
N ALA A 111 18.55 6.19 -4.87
CA ALA A 111 18.11 7.13 -5.91
C ALA A 111 17.67 8.49 -5.36
N ALA A 112 17.32 8.59 -4.08
CA ALA A 112 16.78 9.81 -3.46
C ALA A 112 17.84 10.48 -2.57
N PRO A 113 18.28 11.70 -2.88
CA PRO A 113 19.29 12.41 -2.07
C PRO A 113 18.82 12.60 -0.61
N GLY A 114 19.68 12.23 0.34
CA GLY A 114 19.38 12.37 1.77
C GLY A 114 18.38 11.36 2.33
N ALA A 115 17.94 10.38 1.55
CA ALA A 115 17.03 9.35 2.02
C ALA A 115 17.68 8.47 3.09
N LYS A 116 16.93 8.21 4.16
CA LYS A 116 17.32 7.33 5.26
C LYS A 116 16.35 6.15 5.32
N LEU A 117 16.92 4.96 5.54
CA LEU A 117 16.17 3.75 5.84
C LEU A 117 16.50 3.35 7.28
N GLU A 118 15.49 3.33 8.13
CA GLU A 118 15.65 3.08 9.57
C GLU A 118 14.48 2.27 10.12
N ASP A 119 14.71 1.51 11.18
CA ASP A 119 13.67 0.84 11.92
C ASP A 119 13.13 1.77 13.00
N VAL A 120 11.83 1.97 13.00
CA VAL A 120 11.13 2.83 13.97
C VAL A 120 10.14 2.00 14.80
N GLU A 121 10.09 2.29 16.08
CA GLU A 121 9.06 1.73 16.94
C GLU A 121 7.75 2.49 16.75
N ILE A 122 6.70 1.73 16.56
CA ILE A 122 5.33 2.24 16.40
C ILE A 122 4.39 1.43 17.29
N ARG A 123 3.19 1.95 17.51
CA ARG A 123 2.17 1.22 18.26
C ARG A 123 1.88 -0.11 17.55
N GLY A 124 2.00 -1.20 18.29
CA GLY A 124 1.76 -2.55 17.77
C GLY A 124 3.00 -3.26 17.24
N GLY A 125 4.18 -2.61 17.19
CA GLY A 125 5.41 -3.26 16.76
C GLY A 125 6.46 -2.34 16.15
N LYS A 126 7.22 -2.91 15.20
CA LYS A 126 8.27 -2.19 14.47
C LYS A 126 7.86 -1.99 13.01
N ALA A 127 8.26 -0.86 12.45
CA ALA A 127 8.15 -0.57 11.04
C ALA A 127 9.51 -0.17 10.46
N SER A 128 9.76 -0.56 9.21
CA SER A 128 10.87 0.01 8.45
C SER A 128 10.39 1.30 7.80
N LEU A 129 11.04 2.43 8.12
CA LEU A 129 10.75 3.75 7.55
C LEU A 129 11.82 4.12 6.52
N LEU A 130 11.40 4.44 5.31
CA LEU A 130 12.20 5.13 4.32
C LEU A 130 11.68 6.56 4.18
N SER A 131 12.52 7.55 4.45
CA SER A 131 12.13 8.96 4.37
C SER A 131 13.25 9.85 3.85
N THR A 132 12.85 10.96 3.20
CA THR A 132 13.75 12.07 2.82
C THR A 132 13.51 13.28 3.73
N PRO A 133 14.49 14.17 3.90
CA PRO A 133 14.36 15.38 4.74
C PRO A 133 13.17 16.28 4.34
N ASP A 134 12.88 16.36 3.04
CA ASP A 134 11.78 17.12 2.46
C ASP A 134 10.44 16.34 2.44
N GLN A 135 10.44 15.10 2.94
CA GLN A 135 9.29 14.20 2.97
C GLN A 135 8.64 13.90 1.60
N THR A 136 9.37 14.10 0.51
CA THR A 136 8.91 13.69 -0.82
C THR A 136 8.84 12.15 -0.93
N VAL A 137 9.70 11.46 -0.19
CA VAL A 137 9.60 10.02 0.09
C VAL A 137 9.30 9.85 1.58
N ARG A 138 8.20 9.16 1.89
CA ARG A 138 7.84 8.75 3.24
C ARG A 138 7.06 7.45 3.17
N SER A 139 7.74 6.36 3.45
CA SER A 139 7.21 5.02 3.25
C SER A 139 7.48 4.16 4.47
N PHE A 140 6.40 3.71 5.11
CA PHE A 140 6.43 2.73 6.19
C PHE A 140 6.17 1.34 5.62
N TYR A 141 6.97 0.38 6.01
CA TYR A 141 6.76 -1.02 5.70
C TYR A 141 6.59 -1.82 6.97
N VAL A 142 5.50 -2.57 7.05
CA VAL A 142 5.13 -3.41 8.18
C VAL A 142 4.60 -4.75 7.70
N VAL A 143 4.79 -5.79 8.52
CA VAL A 143 4.36 -7.16 8.24
C VAL A 143 3.54 -7.69 9.41
N SER A 144 2.42 -8.35 9.10
CA SER A 144 1.59 -9.05 10.06
C SER A 144 1.10 -10.37 9.46
N GLY A 145 1.65 -11.49 9.92
CA GLY A 145 1.40 -12.81 9.34
C GLY A 145 1.83 -12.89 7.88
N SER A 146 0.90 -13.21 6.98
CA SER A 146 1.11 -13.23 5.53
C SER A 146 0.88 -11.87 4.86
N TYR A 147 0.52 -10.84 5.62
CA TYR A 147 0.17 -9.53 5.08
C TYR A 147 1.33 -8.55 5.19
N HIS A 148 1.66 -7.91 4.09
CA HIS A 148 2.71 -6.89 3.95
C HIS A 148 2.07 -5.58 3.55
N LEU A 149 2.20 -4.55 4.38
CA LEU A 149 1.69 -3.22 4.10
C LEU A 149 2.83 -2.24 3.85
N VAL A 150 2.77 -1.54 2.72
CA VAL A 150 3.60 -0.36 2.43
C VAL A 150 2.68 0.86 2.39
N THR A 151 2.92 1.83 3.26
CA THR A 151 2.04 2.99 3.42
C THR A 151 2.79 4.30 3.63
N THR A 152 2.18 5.41 3.23
CA THR A 152 2.70 6.76 3.47
C THR A 152 2.43 7.26 4.90
N SER A 153 1.55 6.59 5.65
CA SER A 153 1.07 7.06 6.96
C SER A 153 1.55 6.16 8.10
N ARG A 154 2.18 6.79 9.11
CA ARG A 154 2.51 6.14 10.37
C ARG A 154 1.25 5.61 11.06
N TYR A 155 0.21 6.43 11.12
CA TYR A 155 -1.05 6.06 11.76
C TYR A 155 -1.66 4.80 11.12
N LEU A 156 -1.67 4.72 9.78
CA LEU A 156 -2.19 3.53 9.09
C LEU A 156 -1.35 2.28 9.38
N ALA A 157 -0.02 2.40 9.48
CA ALA A 157 0.85 1.29 9.86
C ALA A 157 0.55 0.81 11.30
N GLU A 158 0.38 1.73 12.25
CA GLU A 158 0.03 1.45 13.64
C GLU A 158 -1.33 0.76 13.76
N ARG A 159 -2.35 1.27 13.06
CA ARG A 159 -3.70 0.69 13.05
C ARG A 159 -3.72 -0.69 12.40
N PHE A 160 -2.96 -0.88 11.32
CA PHE A 160 -2.85 -2.18 10.66
C PHE A 160 -2.27 -3.25 11.59
N LEU A 161 -1.23 -2.93 12.36
CA LEU A 161 -0.64 -3.87 13.32
C LEU A 161 -1.54 -4.14 14.53
N ALA A 162 -2.24 -3.13 15.02
CA ALA A 162 -3.06 -3.23 16.22
C ALA A 162 -4.45 -3.88 15.96
N ALA A 163 -5.04 -3.64 14.80
CA ALA A 163 -6.42 -3.99 14.49
C ALA A 163 -6.77 -5.50 14.71
N PRO A 164 -5.93 -6.47 14.38
CA PRO A 164 -6.24 -7.88 14.63
C PRO A 164 -6.42 -8.20 16.12
N GLY A 165 -5.56 -7.64 16.98
CA GLY A 165 -5.63 -7.82 18.43
C GLY A 165 -6.79 -7.07 19.08
N GLU A 166 -7.14 -5.92 18.56
CA GLU A 166 -8.25 -5.08 19.04
C GLU A 166 -9.62 -5.49 18.46
N LYS A 167 -9.67 -6.44 17.52
CA LYS A 167 -10.89 -6.83 16.77
C LYS A 167 -11.57 -5.63 16.09
N THR A 168 -10.78 -4.73 15.54
CA THR A 168 -11.24 -3.53 14.83
C THR A 168 -10.90 -3.62 13.35
N THR A 169 -11.12 -4.79 12.75
CA THR A 169 -10.91 -5.02 11.32
C THR A 169 -12.20 -4.86 10.53
N LEU A 170 -12.08 -4.64 9.22
CA LEU A 170 -13.24 -4.67 8.31
C LEU A 170 -14.00 -5.99 8.42
N GLY A 171 -13.30 -7.12 8.63
CA GLY A 171 -13.93 -8.43 8.82
C GLY A 171 -14.80 -8.53 10.06
N ASP A 172 -14.62 -7.66 11.05
CA ASP A 172 -15.45 -7.57 12.26
C ASP A 172 -16.71 -6.70 12.06
N SER A 173 -16.76 -5.91 10.96
CA SER A 173 -17.87 -5.02 10.63
C SER A 173 -19.04 -5.80 10.01
N ASP A 174 -20.26 -5.60 10.52
CA ASP A 174 -21.47 -6.24 10.01
C ASP A 174 -21.77 -5.80 8.57
N GLY A 175 -21.56 -4.52 8.24
CA GLY A 175 -21.75 -4.00 6.89
C GLY A 175 -20.82 -4.65 5.87
N PHE A 176 -19.56 -4.85 6.22
CA PHE A 176 -18.61 -5.54 5.35
C PHE A 176 -18.96 -7.02 5.17
N ARG A 177 -19.33 -7.71 6.27
CA ARG A 177 -19.78 -9.11 6.20
C ARG A 177 -21.04 -9.27 5.34
N TYR A 178 -22.01 -8.37 5.49
CA TYR A 178 -23.20 -8.35 4.64
C TYR A 178 -22.84 -8.13 3.17
N ALA A 179 -22.04 -7.10 2.86
CA ALA A 179 -21.60 -6.85 1.49
C ALA A 179 -20.93 -8.09 0.87
N ARG A 180 -20.05 -8.76 1.62
CA ARG A 180 -19.38 -9.99 1.17
C ARG A 180 -20.33 -11.17 0.96
N SER A 181 -21.46 -11.21 1.66
CA SER A 181 -22.46 -12.28 1.51
C SER A 181 -23.34 -12.13 0.26
N VAL A 182 -23.51 -10.90 -0.23
CA VAL A 182 -24.39 -10.60 -1.37
C VAL A 182 -23.63 -10.27 -2.66
N MET A 183 -22.35 -9.91 -2.58
CA MET A 183 -21.53 -9.68 -3.77
C MET A 183 -20.85 -10.97 -4.20
N PRO A 184 -20.90 -11.32 -5.50
CA PRO A 184 -20.13 -12.44 -6.04
C PRO A 184 -18.61 -12.14 -5.86
N VAL A 185 -17.87 -13.20 -5.57
CA VAL A 185 -16.39 -13.14 -5.38
C VAL A 185 -15.72 -13.53 -6.68
#